data_a2b20c739d7eb1c6f82f2ab7a3777f21
#
_entry.id   a2b20c739d7eb1c6f82f2ab7a3777f21
#
_cell.length_a   1.000
_cell.length_b   1.000
_cell.length_c   1.000
_cell.angle_alpha   90.00
_cell.angle_beta   90.00
_cell.angle_gamma   90.00
#
_symmetry.space_group_name_H-M   'P 1'
#
loop_
_entity.id
_entity.type
_entity.pdbx_description
1 polymer ?
#
loop_
_entity_poly.entity_id
_entity_poly.type
_entity_poly.pdbx_seq_one_letter_code
_entity_poly.pdbx_strand_id
1 'polypeptide(L)'
;MQIQTWHRSSEVSSKLAKIPGIGPITASALVASIGDAKSFDSGRQVAAWLGLVPKQHSSGGKQNLLGISKRGDTYLRTLLMHGARSVIYRAGQKPESCSWITGVVNRRNKNVAAVALANKNARIVWALLAHEREFRSDYTTANAAM
;
A
#
# COMPACT_ATOMS: atom_id res chain seq x y z
N MET A 1 20.95 14.69 2.29
CA MET A 1 19.99 14.48 3.37
C MET A 1 20.16 13.10 3.99
N GLN A 2 20.00 13.03 5.27
CA GLN A 2 20.23 11.78 6.02
C GLN A 2 19.31 10.63 5.59
N ILE A 3 18.02 10.92 5.32
CA ILE A 3 17.07 9.89 4.92
C ILE A 3 17.46 9.26 3.59
N GLN A 4 17.84 10.06 2.61
CA GLN A 4 18.25 9.54 1.30
C GLN A 4 19.53 8.73 1.39
N THR A 5 20.47 9.19 2.20
CA THR A 5 21.73 8.48 2.43
C THR A 5 21.46 7.13 3.08
N TRP A 6 20.63 7.11 4.12
CA TRP A 6 20.26 5.86 4.79
C TRP A 6 19.51 4.93 3.82
N HIS A 7 18.58 5.48 3.04
CA HIS A 7 17.82 4.71 2.07
C HIS A 7 18.73 4.01 1.06
N ARG A 8 19.73 4.74 0.54
CA ARG A 8 20.66 4.16 -0.44
C ARG A 8 21.48 3.02 0.16
N SER A 9 21.81 3.11 1.44
CA SER A 9 22.59 2.07 2.13
C SER A 9 21.72 0.90 2.58
N SER A 10 20.39 1.06 2.62
CA SER A 10 19.47 0.02 3.05
C SER A 10 18.94 -0.75 1.84
N GLU A 11 19.34 -2.00 1.74
CA GLU A 11 18.85 -2.88 0.68
C GLU A 11 17.33 -3.08 0.76
N VAL A 12 16.82 -3.24 1.98
CA VAL A 12 15.39 -3.46 2.22
C VAL A 12 14.58 -2.24 1.80
N SER A 13 15.01 -1.04 2.21
CA SER A 13 14.33 0.19 1.83
C SER A 13 14.35 0.38 0.30
N SER A 14 15.48 0.09 -0.34
CA SER A 14 15.60 0.19 -1.79
C SER A 14 14.66 -0.76 -2.53
N LYS A 15 14.46 -1.97 -1.98
CA LYS A 15 13.50 -2.92 -2.55
C LYS A 15 12.07 -2.39 -2.49
N LEU A 16 11.68 -1.78 -1.38
CA LEU A 16 10.34 -1.23 -1.24
C LEU A 16 10.10 -0.05 -2.19
N ALA A 17 11.11 0.74 -2.46
CA ALA A 17 10.98 1.91 -3.32
C ALA A 17 10.73 1.56 -4.79
N LYS A 18 10.87 0.30 -5.17
CA LYS A 18 10.49 -0.18 -6.50
C LYS A 18 8.99 -0.31 -6.68
N ILE A 19 8.23 -0.34 -5.59
CA ILE A 19 6.77 -0.41 -5.65
C ILE A 19 6.23 0.95 -6.10
N PRO A 20 5.38 0.98 -7.16
CA PRO A 20 4.79 2.25 -7.59
C PRO A 20 3.99 2.91 -6.46
N GLY A 21 4.32 4.15 -6.17
CA GLY A 21 3.71 4.91 -5.08
C GLY A 21 4.51 4.91 -3.79
N ILE A 22 5.62 4.19 -3.72
CA ILE A 22 6.48 4.15 -2.55
C ILE A 22 7.85 4.72 -2.93
N GLY A 23 8.15 5.92 -2.44
CA GLY A 23 9.44 6.56 -2.63
C GLY A 23 10.37 6.33 -1.45
N PRO A 24 11.56 6.99 -1.45
CA PRO A 24 12.55 6.79 -0.39
C PRO A 24 12.05 7.13 1.01
N ILE A 25 11.27 8.20 1.15
CA ILE A 25 10.75 8.62 2.45
C ILE A 25 9.75 7.60 2.97
N THR A 26 8.81 7.18 2.12
CA THR A 26 7.80 6.20 2.50
C THR A 26 8.43 4.85 2.81
N ALA A 27 9.37 4.41 1.96
CA ALA A 27 10.06 3.14 2.15
C ALA A 27 10.81 3.09 3.48
N SER A 28 11.59 4.13 3.77
CA SER A 28 12.38 4.19 5.00
C SER A 28 11.49 4.26 6.24
N ALA A 29 10.40 5.04 6.16
CA ALA A 29 9.45 5.15 7.28
C ALA A 29 8.76 3.81 7.55
N LEU A 30 8.38 3.07 6.50
CA LEU A 30 7.76 1.76 6.66
C LEU A 30 8.71 0.74 7.27
N VAL A 31 9.96 0.70 6.79
CA VAL A 31 10.96 -0.21 7.35
C VAL A 31 11.18 0.06 8.83
N ALA A 32 11.33 1.34 9.19
CA ALA A 32 11.56 1.72 10.58
C ALA A 32 10.36 1.39 11.48
N SER A 33 9.14 1.57 10.98
CA SER A 33 7.93 1.42 11.79
C SER A 33 7.45 -0.03 11.88
N ILE A 34 7.58 -0.81 10.82
CA ILE A 34 7.14 -2.21 10.82
C ILE A 34 8.08 -3.08 11.66
N GLY A 35 9.37 -2.78 11.60
CA GLY A 35 10.37 -3.60 12.30
C GLY A 35 10.39 -5.02 11.75
N ASP A 36 9.97 -5.99 12.54
CA ASP A 36 9.89 -7.39 12.10
C ASP A 36 8.54 -7.66 11.45
N ALA A 37 8.54 -7.83 10.14
CA ALA A 37 7.32 -8.10 9.38
C ALA A 37 6.68 -9.45 9.77
N LYS A 38 7.45 -10.37 10.30
CA LYS A 38 6.93 -11.67 10.74
C LYS A 38 6.07 -11.57 11.99
N SER A 39 6.08 -10.43 12.69
CA SER A 39 5.17 -10.18 13.80
C SER A 39 3.73 -10.00 13.35
N PHE A 40 3.50 -9.76 12.06
CA PHE A 40 2.17 -9.71 11.45
C PHE A 40 1.88 -11.05 10.77
N ASP A 41 0.66 -11.55 10.93
CA ASP A 41 0.27 -12.84 10.35
C ASP A 41 0.04 -12.76 8.85
N SER A 42 -0.31 -11.57 8.35
CA SER A 42 -0.64 -11.38 6.93
C SER A 42 -0.50 -9.93 6.51
N GLY A 43 -0.52 -9.68 5.21
CA GLY A 43 -0.56 -8.34 4.67
C GLY A 43 -1.82 -7.57 5.06
N ARG A 44 -2.94 -8.29 5.20
CA ARG A 44 -4.19 -7.68 5.67
C ARG A 44 -4.04 -7.09 7.07
N GLN A 45 -3.29 -7.75 7.92
CA GLN A 45 -3.03 -7.27 9.28
C GLN A 45 -2.22 -5.96 9.26
N VAL A 46 -1.24 -5.85 8.37
CA VAL A 46 -0.49 -4.59 8.18
C VAL A 46 -1.41 -3.49 7.69
N ALA A 47 -2.25 -3.77 6.71
CA ALA A 47 -3.20 -2.78 6.19
C ALA A 47 -4.18 -2.32 7.28
N ALA A 48 -4.63 -3.24 8.13
CA ALA A 48 -5.49 -2.92 9.27
C ALA A 48 -4.76 -2.06 10.30
N TRP A 49 -3.51 -2.38 10.57
CA TRP A 49 -2.66 -1.62 11.48
C TRP A 49 -2.45 -0.18 11.01
N LEU A 50 -2.40 0.02 9.69
CA LEU A 50 -2.28 1.36 9.09
C LEU A 50 -3.62 2.09 8.94
N GLY A 51 -4.73 1.43 9.28
CA GLY A 51 -6.05 2.02 9.19
C GLY A 51 -6.58 2.13 7.75
N LEU A 52 -6.10 1.28 6.85
CA LEU A 52 -6.48 1.29 5.43
C LEU A 52 -7.59 0.28 5.10
N VAL A 53 -8.19 -0.32 6.12
CA VAL A 53 -9.31 -1.25 5.92
C VAL A 53 -10.63 -0.54 6.19
N PRO A 54 -11.73 -0.97 5.55
CA PRO A 54 -13.03 -0.36 5.79
C PRO A 54 -13.47 -0.52 7.23
N LYS A 55 -14.09 0.51 7.79
CA LYS A 55 -14.83 0.40 9.03
C LYS A 55 -16.01 -0.54 8.81
N GLN A 56 -16.19 -1.49 9.71
CA GLN A 56 -17.36 -2.34 9.72
C GLN A 56 -18.24 -1.98 10.91
N HIS A 57 -19.52 -1.79 10.62
CA HIS A 57 -20.55 -1.65 11.64
C HIS A 57 -21.56 -2.75 11.41
N SER A 58 -21.55 -3.75 12.30
CA SER A 58 -22.50 -4.87 12.21
C SER A 58 -23.57 -4.73 13.27
N SER A 59 -24.83 -4.74 12.86
CA SER A 59 -25.94 -4.88 13.79
C SER A 59 -27.03 -5.73 13.13
N GLY A 60 -27.53 -6.72 13.85
CA GLY A 60 -28.61 -7.57 13.38
C GLY A 60 -28.29 -8.38 12.12
N GLY A 61 -27.03 -8.78 11.93
CA GLY A 61 -26.60 -9.56 10.77
C GLY A 61 -26.33 -8.76 9.51
N LYS A 62 -26.50 -7.44 9.55
CA LYS A 62 -26.14 -6.58 8.42
C LYS A 62 -24.76 -5.99 8.62
N GLN A 63 -23.92 -6.13 7.59
CA GLN A 63 -22.62 -5.48 7.56
C GLN A 63 -22.72 -4.19 6.76
N ASN A 64 -22.47 -3.06 7.40
CA ASN A 64 -22.37 -1.77 6.74
C ASN A 64 -20.88 -1.41 6.62
N LEU A 65 -20.38 -1.31 5.38
CA LEU A 65 -19.03 -0.88 5.13
C LEU A 65 -19.00 0.65 5.08
N LEU A 66 -18.36 1.24 6.08
CA LEU A 66 -18.11 2.68 6.14
C LEU A 66 -16.77 2.98 5.46
N GLY A 67 -16.33 4.23 5.46
CA GLY A 67 -14.99 4.57 4.98
C GLY A 67 -13.89 3.84 5.74
N ILE A 68 -12.64 4.08 5.38
CA ILE A 68 -11.51 3.42 6.05
C ILE A 68 -11.49 3.77 7.54
N SER A 69 -10.96 2.85 8.35
CA SER A 69 -10.98 2.98 9.81
C SER A 69 -10.16 4.18 10.32
N LYS A 70 -9.08 4.54 9.62
CA LYS A 70 -8.14 5.59 9.99
C LYS A 70 -7.52 5.40 11.36
N ARG A 71 -7.56 4.18 11.87
CA ARG A 71 -6.84 3.82 13.10
C ARG A 71 -5.39 3.52 12.76
N GLY A 72 -4.47 3.83 13.66
CA GLY A 72 -3.06 3.57 13.48
C GLY A 72 -2.28 4.82 13.09
N ASP A 73 -1.11 4.62 12.49
CA ASP A 73 -0.16 5.69 12.22
C ASP A 73 -0.64 6.59 11.08
N THR A 74 -1.01 7.80 11.43
CA THR A 74 -1.49 8.80 10.45
C THR A 74 -0.40 9.18 9.45
N TYR A 75 0.84 9.29 9.90
CA TYR A 75 1.96 9.68 9.04
C TYR A 75 2.19 8.66 7.92
N LEU A 76 2.27 7.38 8.27
CA LEU A 76 2.45 6.30 7.29
C LEU A 76 1.28 6.21 6.32
N ARG A 77 0.07 6.31 6.84
CA ARG A 77 -1.13 6.30 6.00
C ARG A 77 -1.13 7.46 5.02
N THR A 78 -0.77 8.65 5.49
CA THR A 78 -0.68 9.84 4.63
C THR A 78 0.33 9.64 3.51
N LEU A 79 1.51 9.12 3.82
CA LEU A 79 2.53 8.85 2.81
C LEU A 79 2.04 7.85 1.77
N LEU A 80 1.41 6.77 2.20
CA LEU A 80 0.88 5.76 1.29
C LEU A 80 -0.24 6.32 0.41
N MET A 81 -1.12 7.14 0.98
CA MET A 81 -2.20 7.76 0.23
C MET A 81 -1.69 8.76 -0.81
N HIS A 82 -0.71 9.58 -0.45
CA HIS A 82 -0.10 10.53 -1.40
C HIS A 82 0.57 9.80 -2.55
N GLY A 83 1.31 8.76 -2.25
CA GLY A 83 1.95 7.93 -3.27
C GLY A 83 0.94 7.29 -4.20
N ALA A 84 -0.14 6.76 -3.64
CA ALA A 84 -1.20 6.14 -4.42
C ALA A 84 -1.88 7.14 -5.35
N ARG A 85 -2.16 8.35 -4.87
CA ARG A 85 -2.73 9.41 -5.71
C ARG A 85 -1.83 9.77 -6.87
N SER A 86 -0.52 9.85 -6.65
CA SER A 86 0.46 10.12 -7.71
C SER A 86 0.41 9.06 -8.79
N VAL A 87 0.34 7.78 -8.40
CA VAL A 87 0.28 6.68 -9.36
C VAL A 87 -1.01 6.73 -10.17
N ILE A 88 -2.14 7.00 -9.51
CA ILE A 88 -3.44 7.10 -10.17
C ILE A 88 -3.45 8.26 -11.17
N TYR A 89 -2.87 9.38 -10.81
CA TYR A 89 -2.76 10.53 -11.71
C TYR A 89 -1.97 10.18 -12.96
N ARG A 90 -0.82 9.50 -12.81
CA ARG A 90 -0.01 9.08 -13.95
C ARG A 90 -0.70 8.03 -14.81
N ALA A 91 -1.43 7.11 -14.18
CA ALA A 91 -2.19 6.09 -14.89
C ALA A 91 -3.29 6.71 -15.75
N GLY A 92 -3.89 7.82 -15.30
CA GLY A 92 -4.85 8.56 -16.08
C GLY A 92 -4.26 9.17 -17.35
N GLN A 93 -2.95 9.51 -17.34
CA GLN A 93 -2.24 10.03 -18.49
C GLN A 93 -1.74 8.93 -19.43
N LYS A 94 -1.48 7.73 -18.89
CA LYS A 94 -1.02 6.57 -19.64
C LYS A 94 -1.81 5.33 -19.23
N PRO A 95 -3.06 5.21 -19.67
CA PRO A 95 -3.94 4.12 -19.20
C PRO A 95 -3.42 2.71 -19.50
N GLU A 96 -2.54 2.59 -20.49
CA GLU A 96 -2.01 1.31 -20.94
C GLU A 96 -1.01 0.69 -19.95
N SER A 97 -0.43 1.52 -19.07
CA SER A 97 0.69 1.09 -18.23
C SER A 97 0.25 0.35 -16.96
N CYS A 98 -1.04 0.42 -16.60
CA CYS A 98 -1.52 -0.28 -15.40
C CYS A 98 -3.00 -0.59 -15.50
N SER A 99 -3.31 -1.79 -15.96
CA SER A 99 -4.69 -2.23 -16.20
C SER A 99 -5.52 -2.35 -14.92
N TRP A 100 -4.90 -2.76 -13.80
CA TRP A 100 -5.60 -2.88 -12.52
C TRP A 100 -6.10 -1.52 -12.03
N ILE A 101 -5.21 -0.51 -12.06
CA ILE A 101 -5.54 0.85 -11.61
C ILE A 101 -6.61 1.46 -12.51
N THR A 102 -6.45 1.33 -13.81
CA THR A 102 -7.43 1.82 -14.78
C THR A 102 -8.81 1.19 -14.53
N GLY A 103 -8.85 -0.11 -14.28
CA GLY A 103 -10.09 -0.82 -13.97
C GLY A 103 -10.76 -0.30 -12.70
N VAL A 104 -10.00 -0.06 -11.64
CA VAL A 104 -10.54 0.47 -10.38
C VAL A 104 -11.04 1.90 -10.55
N VAL A 105 -10.28 2.76 -11.24
CA VAL A 105 -10.68 4.15 -11.49
C VAL A 105 -11.96 4.22 -12.32
N ASN A 106 -12.12 3.33 -13.30
CA ASN A 106 -13.32 3.29 -14.13
C ASN A 106 -14.55 2.82 -13.38
N ARG A 107 -14.38 1.97 -12.36
CA ARG A 107 -15.49 1.45 -11.56
C ARG A 107 -15.79 2.31 -10.33
N ARG A 108 -14.82 3.01 -9.84
CA ARG A 108 -14.93 3.79 -8.60
C ARG A 108 -14.31 5.17 -8.81
N ASN A 109 -14.56 6.09 -7.89
CA ASN A 109 -13.93 7.39 -7.96
C ASN A 109 -12.44 7.31 -7.58
N LYS A 110 -11.71 8.40 -7.87
CA LYS A 110 -10.26 8.46 -7.65
C LYS A 110 -9.86 8.28 -6.19
N ASN A 111 -10.67 8.75 -5.25
CA ASN A 111 -10.37 8.61 -3.82
C ASN A 111 -10.47 7.15 -3.38
N VAL A 112 -11.48 6.44 -3.85
CA VAL A 112 -11.64 5.01 -3.58
C VAL A 112 -10.49 4.23 -4.20
N ALA A 113 -10.09 4.59 -5.43
CA ALA A 113 -8.97 3.97 -6.10
C ALA A 113 -7.65 4.20 -5.33
N ALA A 114 -7.45 5.40 -4.80
CA ALA A 114 -6.26 5.71 -4.00
C ALA A 114 -6.21 4.86 -2.72
N VAL A 115 -7.32 4.72 -2.03
CA VAL A 115 -7.39 3.87 -0.83
C VAL A 115 -7.10 2.40 -1.19
N ALA A 116 -7.69 1.91 -2.27
CA ALA A 116 -7.47 0.54 -2.72
C ALA A 116 -6.01 0.28 -3.05
N LEU A 117 -5.36 1.22 -3.74
CA LEU A 117 -3.94 1.09 -4.08
C LEU A 117 -3.06 1.18 -2.83
N ALA A 118 -3.34 2.12 -1.92
CA ALA A 118 -2.60 2.22 -0.67
C ALA A 118 -2.70 0.93 0.15
N ASN A 119 -3.88 0.35 0.24
CA ASN A 119 -4.10 -0.93 0.90
C ASN A 119 -3.28 -2.05 0.22
N LYS A 120 -3.36 -2.12 -1.10
CA LYS A 120 -2.61 -3.10 -1.89
C LYS A 120 -1.10 -2.94 -1.67
N ASN A 121 -0.60 -1.70 -1.69
CA ASN A 121 0.81 -1.43 -1.48
C ASN A 121 1.26 -1.86 -0.08
N ALA A 122 0.44 -1.62 0.95
CA ALA A 122 0.75 -2.08 2.31
C ALA A 122 0.88 -3.60 2.37
N ARG A 123 0.00 -4.33 1.69
CA ARG A 123 0.07 -5.79 1.64
C ARG A 123 1.30 -6.28 0.87
N ILE A 124 1.66 -5.60 -0.22
CA ILE A 124 2.87 -5.92 -0.98
C ILE A 124 4.10 -5.70 -0.12
N VAL A 125 4.16 -4.57 0.60
CA VAL A 125 5.26 -4.27 1.52
C VAL A 125 5.45 -5.42 2.52
N TRP A 126 4.36 -5.87 3.14
CA TRP A 126 4.45 -6.99 4.07
C TRP A 126 5.01 -8.24 3.39
N ALA A 127 4.52 -8.57 2.20
CA ALA A 127 4.97 -9.77 1.50
C ALA A 127 6.46 -9.72 1.17
N LEU A 128 6.95 -8.55 0.72
CA LEU A 128 8.37 -8.39 0.42
C LEU A 128 9.24 -8.49 1.67
N LEU A 129 8.80 -7.88 2.77
CA LEU A 129 9.56 -7.90 4.02
C LEU A 129 9.51 -9.27 4.71
N ALA A 130 8.33 -9.88 4.77
CA ALA A 130 8.16 -11.15 5.48
C ALA A 130 8.81 -12.33 4.75
N HIS A 131 8.82 -12.29 3.43
CA HIS A 131 9.36 -13.37 2.60
C HIS A 131 10.68 -13.02 1.92
N GLU A 132 11.25 -11.87 2.24
CA GLU A 132 12.53 -11.40 1.68
C GLU A 132 12.56 -11.42 0.15
N ARG A 133 11.46 -10.95 -0.47
CA ARG A 133 11.31 -10.93 -1.92
C ARG A 133 11.55 -9.54 -2.49
N GLU A 134 11.74 -9.49 -3.81
CA GLU A 134 11.79 -8.23 -4.56
C GLU A 134 10.47 -7.97 -5.24
N PHE A 135 10.14 -6.70 -5.45
CA PHE A 135 8.95 -6.32 -6.18
C PHE A 135 9.10 -6.71 -7.65
N ARG A 136 8.03 -7.30 -8.19
CA ARG A 136 7.95 -7.66 -9.60
C ARG A 136 6.66 -7.09 -10.17
N SER A 137 6.81 -6.28 -11.21
CA SER A 137 5.65 -5.64 -11.86
C SER A 137 4.73 -6.65 -12.56
N ASP A 138 5.25 -7.84 -12.85
CA ASP A 138 4.50 -8.92 -13.47
C ASP A 138 3.70 -9.77 -12.48
N TYR A 139 3.69 -9.41 -11.20
CA TYR A 139 2.74 -9.96 -10.24
C TYR A 139 1.34 -9.63 -10.73
N THR A 140 0.77 -10.58 -11.41
CA THR A 140 -0.56 -10.44 -12.01
C THR A 140 -1.62 -10.36 -10.92
N THR A 141 -2.81 -9.95 -11.33
CA THR A 141 -3.95 -9.85 -10.45
C THR A 141 -4.25 -11.13 -9.67
N ALA A 142 -3.87 -12.28 -10.18
CA ALA A 142 -4.05 -13.56 -9.50
C ALA A 142 -3.22 -13.65 -8.21
N ASN A 143 -1.97 -13.16 -8.25
CA ASN A 143 -1.12 -13.18 -7.08
C ASN A 143 -1.39 -12.00 -6.13
N ALA A 144 -1.95 -10.94 -6.64
CA ALA A 144 -2.32 -9.80 -5.83
C ALA A 144 -3.60 -10.04 -5.02
N ALA A 145 -4.36 -11.07 -5.35
CA ALA A 145 -5.58 -11.44 -4.64
C ALA A 145 -5.31 -12.28 -3.37
N MET A 146 -4.09 -12.71 -3.18
CA MET A 146 -3.72 -13.49 -1.99
C MET A 146 -3.34 -12.60 -0.82
#